data_2fd710a55e03840c997d99f1abcbaad8
#
_entry.id   2fd710a55e03840c997d99f1abcbaad8
#
_cell.length_a   1.000
_cell.length_b   1.000
_cell.length_c   1.000
_cell.angle_alpha   90.00
_cell.angle_beta   90.00
_cell.angle_gamma   90.00
#
_symmetry.space_group_name_H-M   'P 1'
#
loop_
_entity.id
_entity.type
_entity.pdbx_description
1 polymer ?
#
loop_
_entity_poly.entity_id
_entity_poly.type
_entity_poly.pdbx_seq_one_letter_code
_entity_poly.pdbx_strand_id
1 'polypeptide(L)'
;MRKALNIHPNNNPMYPKLLIVCLVLMINSANAQTSITAINVVGNTSVDSADYFLQKGLVEKQNGRRLESLKNFEKAAKYDGSSKAITAELASAYFDLRRYNQARESYKKLVELGDASAANYKQLMTLSYQLKQNDDVLLYADKLKRVDPTEKVYFYVGKVNYDMDNYGEAIKFLNEAAKENPENAEVPYMIAHSYADMMNYKLAIPYFQKAIQLDPAKNYWIYELGLICYAMHDDKNALKYILEAGEKGYKRDNDYLENLGIAYLNVGDLEQGVAMLVEILKRKPSDLNILKMVAEAYYYKGKYQQAIDYWDQVLTYDKTSATSLFMIGMAYQKKGEKEKGIALCDKAIEMDPTLAANKQKKMMAGL
;
A
#
# COMPACT_ATOMS: atom_id res chain seq x y z
N MET A 1 8.66 -27.00 -8.70
CA MET A 1 7.42 -26.36 -8.20
C MET A 1 7.76 -24.91 -7.86
N ARG A 2 7.27 -23.97 -8.64
CA ARG A 2 7.45 -22.55 -8.30
C ARG A 2 6.37 -22.19 -7.26
N LYS A 3 6.79 -21.78 -6.05
CA LYS A 3 5.88 -21.20 -5.06
C LYS A 3 5.43 -19.85 -5.56
N ALA A 4 4.15 -19.56 -5.41
CA ALA A 4 3.66 -18.21 -5.58
C ALA A 4 4.39 -17.30 -4.59
N LEU A 5 5.00 -16.23 -5.09
CA LEU A 5 5.53 -15.17 -4.25
C LEU A 5 4.36 -14.54 -3.50
N ASN A 6 4.49 -14.43 -2.18
CA ASN A 6 3.53 -13.67 -1.38
C ASN A 6 3.67 -12.19 -1.73
N ILE A 7 2.85 -11.74 -2.68
CA ILE A 7 2.66 -10.32 -2.96
C ILE A 7 1.65 -9.83 -1.92
N HIS A 8 2.10 -9.64 -0.67
CA HIS A 8 1.28 -8.95 0.31
C HIS A 8 1.46 -7.45 0.12
N PRO A 9 0.38 -6.70 -0.10
CA PRO A 9 0.45 -5.25 -0.07
C PRO A 9 0.90 -4.83 1.34
N ASN A 10 2.02 -4.14 1.40
CA ASN A 10 2.58 -3.60 2.63
C ASN A 10 1.64 -2.49 3.13
N ASN A 11 0.71 -2.85 4.02
CA ASN A 11 -0.22 -1.93 4.68
C ASN A 11 0.51 -1.06 5.71
N ASN A 12 1.47 -0.27 5.26
CA ASN A 12 2.03 0.81 6.05
C ASN A 12 1.43 2.14 5.56
N PRO A 13 0.58 2.80 6.35
CA PRO A 13 0.09 4.12 6.01
C PRO A 13 1.20 5.14 6.28
N MET A 14 2.13 5.32 5.33
CA MET A 14 3.03 6.46 5.35
C MET A 14 2.30 7.64 4.72
N TYR A 15 1.73 8.48 5.58
CA TYR A 15 1.14 9.76 5.17
C TYR A 15 2.22 10.65 4.54
N PRO A 16 2.02 11.16 3.32
CA PRO A 16 2.88 12.22 2.82
C PRO A 16 2.63 13.49 3.65
N LYS A 17 3.70 14.07 4.18
CA LYS A 17 3.67 15.43 4.74
C LYS A 17 3.34 16.39 3.60
N LEU A 18 2.10 16.85 3.57
CA LEU A 18 1.65 17.93 2.69
C LEU A 18 2.37 19.20 3.12
N LEU A 19 3.31 19.67 2.31
CA LEU A 19 3.94 20.98 2.47
C LEU A 19 2.90 22.03 2.08
N ILE A 20 2.29 22.67 3.10
CA ILE A 20 1.44 23.83 2.91
C ILE A 20 2.37 25.02 2.63
N VAL A 21 2.40 25.45 1.37
CA VAL A 21 2.98 26.75 1.00
C VAL A 21 2.01 27.82 1.47
N CYS A 22 2.33 28.44 2.62
CA CYS A 22 1.66 29.65 3.06
C CYS A 22 2.11 30.83 2.19
N LEU A 23 1.21 31.29 1.33
CA LEU A 23 1.36 32.58 0.64
C LEU A 23 1.08 33.69 1.68
N VAL A 24 2.16 34.27 2.22
CA VAL A 24 2.07 35.44 3.10
C VAL A 24 1.83 36.69 2.22
N LEU A 25 0.59 37.15 2.15
CA LEU A 25 0.28 38.50 1.73
C LEU A 25 0.48 39.44 2.90
N MET A 26 1.55 40.22 2.87
CA MET A 26 1.74 41.35 3.76
C MET A 26 0.69 42.44 3.43
N ILE A 27 -0.23 42.68 4.34
CA ILE A 27 -1.06 43.87 4.36
C ILE A 27 -0.59 44.72 5.53
N ASN A 28 -0.21 45.95 5.22
CA ASN A 28 0.31 46.96 6.11
C ASN A 28 -0.64 47.20 7.30
N SER A 29 -0.03 47.27 8.47
CA SER A 29 -0.64 47.74 9.71
C SER A 29 -1.03 49.23 9.63
N ALA A 30 -2.33 49.49 9.61
CA ALA A 30 -2.87 50.78 10.04
C ALA A 30 -3.54 50.63 11.40
N ASN A 31 -2.97 51.25 12.40
CA ASN A 31 -3.54 51.34 13.73
C ASN A 31 -4.96 51.95 13.69
N ALA A 32 -5.94 51.17 14.02
CA ALA A 32 -7.26 51.67 14.39
C ALA A 32 -7.60 51.11 15.77
N GLN A 33 -7.24 51.87 16.82
CA GLN A 33 -7.89 51.74 18.13
C GLN A 33 -9.36 52.14 17.97
N THR A 34 -10.25 51.18 17.79
CA THR A 34 -11.70 51.39 17.96
C THR A 34 -12.05 51.11 19.42
N SER A 35 -12.32 52.18 20.13
CA SER A 35 -12.95 52.20 21.45
C SER A 35 -14.25 51.39 21.42
N ILE A 36 -14.32 50.33 22.23
CA ILE A 36 -15.56 49.56 22.45
C ILE A 36 -16.46 50.42 23.31
N THR A 37 -17.39 51.13 22.67
CA THR A 37 -18.58 51.67 23.33
C THR A 37 -19.51 50.50 23.62
N ALA A 38 -19.74 50.22 24.88
CA ALA A 38 -20.75 49.30 25.36
C ALA A 38 -22.15 49.80 24.95
N ILE A 39 -22.72 49.27 23.88
CA ILE A 39 -24.12 49.48 23.56
C ILE A 39 -24.92 48.47 24.36
N ASN A 40 -25.60 48.95 25.39
CA ASN A 40 -26.68 48.22 26.06
C ASN A 40 -27.86 48.15 25.09
N VAL A 41 -28.02 47.07 24.38
CA VAL A 41 -29.20 46.77 23.59
C VAL A 41 -30.06 45.78 24.38
N VAL A 42 -31.13 46.30 24.94
CA VAL A 42 -32.27 45.51 25.45
C VAL A 42 -33.09 45.05 24.25
N GLY A 43 -32.85 43.85 23.82
CA GLY A 43 -33.55 43.20 22.71
C GLY A 43 -32.92 41.86 22.40
N ASN A 44 -33.09 40.86 23.27
CA ASN A 44 -32.49 39.55 23.16
C ASN A 44 -33.21 38.71 22.11
N THR A 45 -32.98 38.95 20.83
CA THR A 45 -33.38 38.00 19.79
C THR A 45 -32.33 36.90 19.71
N SER A 46 -32.75 35.71 19.36
CA SER A 46 -31.81 34.57 19.17
C SER A 46 -30.73 34.87 18.11
N VAL A 47 -31.04 35.75 17.16
CA VAL A 47 -30.13 36.24 16.12
C VAL A 47 -29.01 37.08 16.71
N ASP A 48 -29.29 37.98 17.65
CA ASP A 48 -28.27 38.82 18.32
C ASP A 48 -27.30 37.94 19.12
N SER A 49 -27.82 36.88 19.75
CA SER A 49 -26.99 35.90 20.48
C SER A 49 -26.13 35.05 19.54
N ALA A 50 -26.67 34.64 18.39
CA ALA A 50 -25.91 33.89 17.39
C ALA A 50 -24.76 34.71 16.84
N ASP A 51 -25.02 35.98 16.47
CA ASP A 51 -23.97 36.87 15.95
C ASP A 51 -22.90 37.19 17.02
N TYR A 52 -23.29 37.46 18.26
CA TYR A 52 -22.39 37.68 19.37
C TYR A 52 -21.39 36.50 19.50
N PHE A 53 -21.85 35.24 19.51
CA PHE A 53 -20.99 34.09 19.63
C PHE A 53 -20.18 33.83 18.36
N LEU A 54 -20.70 34.12 17.18
CA LEU A 54 -19.97 34.07 15.92
C LEU A 54 -18.77 35.01 15.96
N GLN A 55 -18.98 36.30 16.29
CA GLN A 55 -17.91 37.30 16.38
C GLN A 55 -16.86 36.92 17.42
N LYS A 56 -17.31 36.46 18.59
CA LYS A 56 -16.41 35.96 19.64
C LYS A 56 -15.59 34.77 19.15
N GLY A 57 -16.18 33.83 18.43
CA GLY A 57 -15.48 32.69 17.84
C GLY A 57 -14.42 33.12 16.82
N LEU A 58 -14.72 34.11 15.98
CA LEU A 58 -13.78 34.69 15.01
C LEU A 58 -12.58 35.35 15.70
N VAL A 59 -12.81 36.09 16.77
CA VAL A 59 -11.71 36.70 17.58
C VAL A 59 -10.82 35.62 18.18
N GLU A 60 -11.40 34.56 18.76
CA GLU A 60 -10.60 33.45 19.31
C GLU A 60 -9.84 32.68 18.20
N LYS A 61 -10.41 32.57 17.01
CA LYS A 61 -9.76 31.99 15.83
C LYS A 61 -8.52 32.81 15.42
N GLN A 62 -8.65 34.15 15.37
CA GLN A 62 -7.54 35.06 15.07
C GLN A 62 -6.43 35.00 16.11
N ASN A 63 -6.81 34.80 17.38
CA ASN A 63 -5.84 34.62 18.50
C ASN A 63 -5.21 33.23 18.54
N GLY A 64 -5.52 32.32 17.59
CA GLY A 64 -5.00 30.95 17.54
C GLY A 64 -5.62 30.01 18.58
N ARG A 65 -6.63 30.43 19.32
CA ARG A 65 -7.31 29.66 20.38
C ARG A 65 -8.40 28.76 19.79
N ARG A 66 -7.98 27.74 19.03
CA ARG A 66 -8.84 26.87 18.21
C ARG A 66 -9.99 26.22 19.00
N LEU A 67 -9.75 25.74 20.22
CA LEU A 67 -10.79 25.10 21.04
C LEU A 67 -11.83 26.10 21.53
N GLU A 68 -11.40 27.30 21.95
CA GLU A 68 -12.32 28.35 22.39
C GLU A 68 -13.12 28.92 21.22
N SER A 69 -12.50 29.05 20.06
CA SER A 69 -13.18 29.40 18.80
C SER A 69 -14.30 28.38 18.49
N LEU A 70 -13.98 27.09 18.49
CA LEU A 70 -14.97 26.02 18.25
C LEU A 70 -16.14 26.10 19.25
N LYS A 71 -15.87 26.22 20.55
CA LYS A 71 -16.94 26.35 21.57
C LYS A 71 -17.87 27.51 21.30
N ASN A 72 -17.34 28.64 20.83
CA ASN A 72 -18.17 29.80 20.50
C ASN A 72 -18.97 29.55 19.21
N PHE A 73 -18.39 28.92 18.17
CA PHE A 73 -19.15 28.55 16.96
C PHE A 73 -20.23 27.50 17.26
N GLU A 74 -20.00 26.53 18.14
CA GLU A 74 -21.04 25.58 18.59
C GLU A 74 -22.18 26.28 19.32
N LYS A 75 -21.89 27.33 20.13
CA LYS A 75 -22.90 28.16 20.76
C LYS A 75 -23.69 28.97 19.74
N ALA A 76 -23.01 29.63 18.79
CA ALA A 76 -23.64 30.34 17.71
C ALA A 76 -24.63 29.45 16.93
N ALA A 77 -24.22 28.24 16.58
CA ALA A 77 -25.04 27.26 15.85
C ALA A 77 -26.25 26.76 16.65
N LYS A 78 -26.25 26.85 17.99
CA LYS A 78 -27.43 26.54 18.82
C LYS A 78 -28.48 27.63 18.75
N TYR A 79 -28.09 28.89 18.54
CA TYR A 79 -29.00 30.01 18.40
C TYR A 79 -29.50 30.17 16.96
N ASP A 80 -28.62 29.97 15.97
CA ASP A 80 -29.03 29.97 14.56
C ASP A 80 -28.32 28.80 13.82
N GLY A 81 -29.01 27.66 13.78
CA GLY A 81 -28.56 26.48 13.06
C GLY A 81 -28.75 26.53 11.54
N SER A 82 -29.40 27.61 11.03
CA SER A 82 -29.64 27.80 9.58
C SER A 82 -28.65 28.77 8.93
N SER A 83 -27.79 29.42 9.71
CA SER A 83 -26.78 30.35 9.21
C SER A 83 -25.69 29.63 8.46
N LYS A 84 -25.53 29.92 7.16
CA LYS A 84 -24.41 29.43 6.34
C LYS A 84 -23.06 29.88 6.91
N ALA A 85 -22.97 31.13 7.38
CA ALA A 85 -21.73 31.70 7.91
C ALA A 85 -21.26 30.93 9.17
N ILE A 86 -22.19 30.70 10.11
CA ILE A 86 -21.88 29.94 11.34
C ILE A 86 -21.48 28.49 10.99
N THR A 87 -22.24 27.85 10.09
CA THR A 87 -22.00 26.47 9.68
C THR A 87 -20.65 26.33 8.98
N ALA A 88 -20.24 27.32 8.16
CA ALA A 88 -18.93 27.32 7.49
C ALA A 88 -17.77 27.45 8.49
N GLU A 89 -17.88 28.39 9.45
CA GLU A 89 -16.86 28.55 10.49
C GLU A 89 -16.79 27.31 11.40
N LEU A 90 -17.90 26.70 11.71
CA LEU A 90 -17.96 25.45 12.47
C LEU A 90 -17.31 24.29 11.74
N ALA A 91 -17.57 24.14 10.44
CA ALA A 91 -16.95 23.13 9.59
C ALA A 91 -15.42 23.29 9.54
N SER A 92 -14.95 24.54 9.33
CA SER A 92 -13.54 24.88 9.34
C SER A 92 -12.88 24.59 10.71
N ALA A 93 -13.53 24.97 11.81
CA ALA A 93 -13.00 24.74 13.16
C ALA A 93 -12.88 23.23 13.50
N TYR A 94 -13.86 22.43 13.12
CA TYR A 94 -13.77 20.98 13.26
C TYR A 94 -12.64 20.40 12.40
N PHE A 95 -12.46 20.87 11.17
CA PHE A 95 -11.38 20.44 10.29
C PHE A 95 -10.00 20.75 10.90
N ASP A 96 -9.79 21.98 11.39
CA ASP A 96 -8.54 22.43 12.01
C ASP A 96 -8.16 21.63 13.26
N LEU A 97 -9.17 21.13 13.97
CA LEU A 97 -9.02 20.26 15.14
C LEU A 97 -8.99 18.77 14.78
N ARG A 98 -8.93 18.42 13.50
CA ARG A 98 -8.95 17.05 12.98
C ARG A 98 -10.17 16.23 13.39
N ARG A 99 -11.27 16.89 13.71
CA ARG A 99 -12.55 16.27 13.98
C ARG A 99 -13.30 16.03 12.66
N TYR A 100 -12.73 15.15 11.82
CA TYR A 100 -13.11 15.01 10.41
C TYR A 100 -14.58 14.59 10.21
N ASN A 101 -15.12 13.73 11.09
CA ASN A 101 -16.55 13.36 11.01
C ASN A 101 -17.45 14.58 11.19
N GLN A 102 -17.21 15.40 12.24
CA GLN A 102 -18.02 16.60 12.50
C GLN A 102 -17.82 17.65 11.40
N ALA A 103 -16.58 17.80 10.90
CA ALA A 103 -16.31 18.69 9.78
C ALA A 103 -17.14 18.29 8.55
N ARG A 104 -17.11 16.99 8.18
CA ARG A 104 -17.87 16.47 7.03
C ARG A 104 -19.38 16.71 7.19
N GLU A 105 -19.96 16.42 8.34
CA GLU A 105 -21.39 16.66 8.58
C GLU A 105 -21.72 18.16 8.50
N SER A 106 -20.84 19.03 8.98
CA SER A 106 -21.03 20.49 8.85
C SER A 106 -20.95 20.96 7.39
N TYR A 107 -20.03 20.41 6.59
CA TYR A 107 -19.97 20.69 5.15
C TYR A 107 -21.17 20.12 4.39
N LYS A 108 -21.72 18.96 4.77
CA LYS A 108 -22.98 18.43 4.22
C LYS A 108 -24.13 19.38 4.51
N LYS A 109 -24.21 19.86 5.74
CA LYS A 109 -25.21 20.85 6.13
C LYS A 109 -25.12 22.15 5.33
N LEU A 110 -23.91 22.61 4.97
CA LEU A 110 -23.73 23.75 4.07
C LEU A 110 -24.36 23.49 2.69
N VAL A 111 -24.23 22.29 2.14
CA VAL A 111 -24.89 21.91 0.88
C VAL A 111 -26.41 21.95 1.03
N GLU A 112 -26.96 21.46 2.14
CA GLU A 112 -28.40 21.49 2.45
C GLU A 112 -28.90 22.94 2.59
N LEU A 113 -28.06 23.82 3.15
CA LEU A 113 -28.34 25.26 3.23
C LEU A 113 -28.17 26.02 1.91
N GLY A 114 -27.82 25.29 0.82
CA GLY A 114 -27.69 25.84 -0.53
C GLY A 114 -26.29 26.39 -0.84
N ASP A 115 -25.21 25.95 -0.16
CA ASP A 115 -23.85 26.22 -0.57
C ASP A 115 -23.33 25.08 -1.45
N ALA A 116 -23.61 25.15 -2.73
CA ALA A 116 -23.17 24.23 -3.78
C ALA A 116 -21.84 24.67 -4.44
N SER A 117 -20.97 25.34 -3.69
CA SER A 117 -19.69 25.85 -4.21
C SER A 117 -18.68 24.74 -4.46
N ALA A 118 -17.76 24.98 -5.42
CA ALA A 118 -16.65 24.08 -5.69
C ALA A 118 -15.80 23.84 -4.44
N ALA A 119 -15.55 24.89 -3.64
CA ALA A 119 -14.78 24.78 -2.40
C ALA A 119 -15.41 23.81 -1.41
N ASN A 120 -16.74 23.88 -1.24
CA ASN A 120 -17.46 22.99 -0.34
C ASN A 120 -17.45 21.54 -0.83
N TYR A 121 -17.72 21.28 -2.11
CA TYR A 121 -17.62 19.93 -2.67
C TYR A 121 -16.22 19.35 -2.61
N LYS A 122 -15.18 20.19 -2.78
CA LYS A 122 -13.79 19.76 -2.64
C LYS A 122 -13.47 19.30 -1.22
N GLN A 123 -13.93 20.06 -0.21
CA GLN A 123 -13.75 19.67 1.19
C GLN A 123 -14.50 18.36 1.50
N LEU A 124 -15.73 18.22 1.02
CA LEU A 124 -16.52 17.00 1.20
C LEU A 124 -15.83 15.78 0.54
N MET A 125 -15.38 15.92 -0.70
CA MET A 125 -14.64 14.86 -1.39
C MET A 125 -13.38 14.45 -0.61
N THR A 126 -12.58 15.44 -0.19
CA THR A 126 -11.32 15.19 0.52
C THR A 126 -11.55 14.54 1.88
N LEU A 127 -12.52 15.04 2.66
CA LEU A 127 -12.88 14.45 3.95
C LEU A 127 -13.45 13.04 3.81
N SER A 128 -14.32 12.83 2.83
CA SER A 128 -14.88 11.51 2.54
C SER A 128 -13.79 10.51 2.17
N TYR A 129 -12.79 10.95 1.38
CA TYR A 129 -11.62 10.14 1.07
C TYR A 129 -10.80 9.77 2.32
N GLN A 130 -10.52 10.75 3.22
CA GLN A 130 -9.82 10.50 4.48
C GLN A 130 -10.58 9.55 5.41
N LEU A 131 -11.90 9.60 5.37
CA LEU A 131 -12.80 8.77 6.17
C LEU A 131 -13.17 7.44 5.50
N LYS A 132 -12.61 7.13 4.32
CA LYS A 132 -12.89 5.92 3.52
C LYS A 132 -14.38 5.75 3.18
N GLN A 133 -15.05 6.86 2.91
CA GLN A 133 -16.44 6.89 2.48
C GLN A 133 -16.49 6.94 0.94
N ASN A 134 -16.24 5.80 0.31
CA ASN A 134 -15.99 5.69 -1.12
C ASN A 134 -17.13 6.26 -1.99
N ASP A 135 -18.38 5.94 -1.65
CA ASP A 135 -19.54 6.44 -2.39
C ASP A 135 -19.64 7.96 -2.35
N ASP A 136 -19.36 8.57 -1.20
CA ASP A 136 -19.35 10.02 -1.03
C ASP A 136 -18.21 10.68 -1.81
N VAL A 137 -17.04 10.03 -1.90
CA VAL A 137 -15.95 10.54 -2.74
C VAL A 137 -16.38 10.61 -4.20
N LEU A 138 -16.98 9.56 -4.73
CA LEU A 138 -17.48 9.51 -6.11
C LEU A 138 -18.58 10.56 -6.34
N LEU A 139 -19.53 10.66 -5.41
CA LEU A 139 -20.62 11.64 -5.46
C LEU A 139 -20.09 13.08 -5.50
N TYR A 140 -19.18 13.43 -4.58
CA TYR A 140 -18.70 14.82 -4.48
C TYR A 140 -17.68 15.16 -5.55
N ALA A 141 -16.91 14.18 -6.05
CA ALA A 141 -16.06 14.35 -7.23
C ALA A 141 -16.89 14.71 -8.48
N ASP A 142 -18.01 14.00 -8.71
CA ASP A 142 -18.93 14.30 -9.83
C ASP A 142 -19.54 15.71 -9.68
N LYS A 143 -20.06 16.03 -8.49
CA LYS A 143 -20.64 17.38 -8.22
C LYS A 143 -19.58 18.48 -8.39
N LEU A 144 -18.37 18.28 -7.89
CA LEU A 144 -17.27 19.22 -8.01
C LEU A 144 -16.92 19.46 -9.49
N LYS A 145 -16.79 18.38 -10.28
CA LYS A 145 -16.45 18.48 -11.70
C LYS A 145 -17.51 19.18 -12.54
N ARG A 146 -18.79 19.09 -12.14
CA ARG A 146 -19.90 19.83 -12.79
C ARG A 146 -19.86 21.32 -12.49
N VAL A 147 -19.48 21.72 -11.27
CA VAL A 147 -19.40 23.11 -10.86
C VAL A 147 -18.09 23.77 -11.35
N ASP A 148 -17.01 23.04 -11.28
CA ASP A 148 -15.69 23.48 -11.76
C ASP A 148 -15.00 22.35 -12.55
N PRO A 149 -15.11 22.35 -13.89
CA PRO A 149 -14.47 21.37 -14.75
C PRO A 149 -12.94 21.35 -14.68
N THR A 150 -12.30 22.38 -14.12
CA THR A 150 -10.83 22.48 -14.03
C THR A 150 -10.28 21.78 -12.80
N GLU A 151 -11.10 21.43 -11.81
CA GLU A 151 -10.66 20.76 -10.60
C GLU A 151 -10.17 19.34 -10.87
N LYS A 152 -9.08 19.00 -10.21
CA LYS A 152 -8.38 17.71 -10.38
C LYS A 152 -8.97 16.65 -9.46
N VAL A 153 -9.91 15.86 -9.95
CA VAL A 153 -10.64 14.86 -9.16
C VAL A 153 -10.30 13.42 -9.55
N TYR A 154 -9.80 13.20 -10.76
CA TYR A 154 -9.72 11.85 -11.33
C TYR A 154 -8.75 10.93 -10.59
N PHE A 155 -7.71 11.48 -9.94
CA PHE A 155 -6.84 10.69 -9.09
C PHE A 155 -7.60 10.04 -7.92
N TYR A 156 -8.45 10.81 -7.23
CA TYR A 156 -9.27 10.29 -6.12
C TYR A 156 -10.29 9.28 -6.61
N VAL A 157 -10.95 9.57 -7.73
CA VAL A 157 -11.94 8.66 -8.35
C VAL A 157 -11.28 7.35 -8.77
N GLY A 158 -10.11 7.41 -9.42
CA GLY A 158 -9.36 6.24 -9.82
C GLY A 158 -8.92 5.39 -8.63
N LYS A 159 -8.42 6.05 -7.57
CA LYS A 159 -7.96 5.37 -6.36
C LYS A 159 -9.10 4.69 -5.61
N VAL A 160 -10.25 5.35 -5.50
CA VAL A 160 -11.45 4.76 -4.88
C VAL A 160 -11.93 3.54 -5.68
N ASN A 161 -11.95 3.62 -7.02
CA ASN A 161 -12.30 2.46 -7.83
C ASN A 161 -11.32 1.31 -7.66
N TYR A 162 -10.02 1.60 -7.54
CA TYR A 162 -9.01 0.60 -7.22
C TYR A 162 -9.28 -0.06 -5.86
N ASP A 163 -9.53 0.74 -4.80
CA ASP A 163 -9.83 0.25 -3.45
C ASP A 163 -11.13 -0.59 -3.38
N MET A 164 -12.00 -0.46 -4.38
CA MET A 164 -13.25 -1.22 -4.55
C MET A 164 -13.10 -2.42 -5.52
N ASP A 165 -11.88 -2.79 -5.91
CA ASP A 165 -11.54 -3.83 -6.88
C ASP A 165 -12.13 -3.60 -8.29
N ASN A 166 -12.58 -2.38 -8.58
CA ASN A 166 -13.08 -1.97 -9.89
C ASN A 166 -11.93 -1.55 -10.82
N TYR A 167 -10.99 -2.46 -11.07
CA TYR A 167 -9.72 -2.16 -11.75
C TYR A 167 -9.88 -1.53 -13.13
N GLY A 168 -10.89 -1.92 -13.91
CA GLY A 168 -11.18 -1.33 -15.21
C GLY A 168 -11.52 0.16 -15.14
N GLU A 169 -12.43 0.55 -14.23
CA GLU A 169 -12.78 1.95 -13.99
C GLU A 169 -11.61 2.70 -13.34
N ALA A 170 -10.85 2.05 -12.43
CA ALA A 170 -9.65 2.63 -11.85
C ALA A 170 -8.65 3.05 -12.94
N ILE A 171 -8.30 2.16 -13.86
CA ILE A 171 -7.40 2.44 -14.99
C ILE A 171 -7.92 3.57 -15.85
N LYS A 172 -9.22 3.59 -16.17
CA LYS A 172 -9.86 4.64 -16.96
C LYS A 172 -9.68 6.01 -16.32
N PHE A 173 -10.06 6.14 -15.03
CA PHE A 173 -9.96 7.44 -14.33
C PHE A 173 -8.51 7.83 -14.00
N LEU A 174 -7.62 6.87 -13.73
CA LEU A 174 -6.20 7.13 -13.54
C LEU A 174 -5.54 7.63 -14.84
N ASN A 175 -5.97 7.17 -16.01
CA ASN A 175 -5.50 7.75 -17.28
C ASN A 175 -5.95 9.19 -17.46
N GLU A 176 -7.16 9.57 -17.01
CA GLU A 176 -7.57 10.98 -16.97
C GLU A 176 -6.76 11.77 -15.92
N ALA A 177 -6.49 11.18 -14.76
CA ALA A 177 -5.61 11.78 -13.74
C ALA A 177 -4.19 12.05 -14.26
N ALA A 178 -3.65 11.17 -15.13
CA ALA A 178 -2.35 11.36 -15.77
C ALA A 178 -2.33 12.60 -16.69
N LYS A 179 -3.47 12.95 -17.31
CA LYS A 179 -3.60 14.18 -18.11
C LYS A 179 -3.70 15.42 -17.21
N GLU A 180 -4.39 15.32 -16.07
CA GLU A 180 -4.51 16.40 -15.09
C GLU A 180 -3.19 16.72 -14.39
N ASN A 181 -2.36 15.70 -14.13
CA ASN A 181 -1.06 15.84 -13.47
C ASN A 181 -0.08 14.79 -13.97
N PRO A 182 0.64 15.04 -15.09
CA PRO A 182 1.59 14.09 -15.67
C PRO A 182 2.78 13.72 -14.79
N GLU A 183 3.12 14.59 -13.84
CA GLU A 183 4.26 14.42 -12.91
C GLU A 183 3.91 13.59 -11.67
N ASN A 184 2.64 13.23 -11.49
CA ASN A 184 2.24 12.41 -10.34
C ASN A 184 2.63 10.95 -10.55
N ALA A 185 3.75 10.55 -9.94
CA ALA A 185 4.30 9.20 -10.03
C ALA A 185 3.36 8.10 -9.47
N GLU A 186 2.45 8.45 -8.55
CA GLU A 186 1.49 7.48 -7.99
C GLU A 186 0.46 7.04 -9.05
N VAL A 187 0.17 7.87 -10.04
CA VAL A 187 -0.82 7.53 -11.08
C VAL A 187 -0.38 6.32 -11.90
N PRO A 188 0.78 6.33 -12.59
CA PRO A 188 1.22 5.15 -13.31
C PRO A 188 1.47 3.94 -12.38
N TYR A 189 1.93 4.16 -11.15
CA TYR A 189 2.06 3.08 -10.18
C TYR A 189 0.73 2.37 -9.90
N MET A 190 -0.35 3.11 -9.68
CA MET A 190 -1.67 2.52 -9.45
C MET A 190 -2.26 1.84 -10.71
N ILE A 191 -2.00 2.38 -11.90
CA ILE A 191 -2.37 1.71 -13.14
C ILE A 191 -1.63 0.36 -13.26
N ALA A 192 -0.33 0.34 -12.94
CA ALA A 192 0.46 -0.88 -12.94
C ALA A 192 -0.11 -1.93 -11.98
N HIS A 193 -0.46 -1.51 -10.75
CA HIS A 193 -1.10 -2.39 -9.77
C HIS A 193 -2.46 -2.92 -10.26
N SER A 194 -3.30 -2.05 -10.82
CA SER A 194 -4.60 -2.48 -11.37
C SER A 194 -4.41 -3.57 -12.43
N TYR A 195 -3.43 -3.44 -13.31
CA TYR A 195 -3.11 -4.49 -14.28
C TYR A 195 -2.53 -5.74 -13.62
N ALA A 196 -1.68 -5.58 -12.60
CA ALA A 196 -1.07 -6.71 -11.88
C ALA A 196 -2.12 -7.55 -11.12
N ASP A 197 -3.08 -6.90 -10.46
CA ASP A 197 -4.18 -7.56 -9.75
C ASP A 197 -5.13 -8.29 -10.71
N MET A 198 -5.26 -7.79 -11.92
CA MET A 198 -5.92 -8.49 -13.04
C MET A 198 -5.03 -9.58 -13.67
N MET A 199 -3.86 -9.90 -13.09
CA MET A 199 -2.85 -10.83 -13.64
C MET A 199 -2.34 -10.45 -15.04
N ASN A 200 -2.54 -9.22 -15.47
CA ASN A 200 -2.09 -8.72 -16.78
C ASN A 200 -0.71 -8.06 -16.66
N TYR A 201 0.27 -8.86 -16.21
CA TYR A 201 1.63 -8.41 -15.90
C TYR A 201 2.34 -7.73 -17.08
N LYS A 202 2.08 -8.19 -18.29
CA LYS A 202 2.68 -7.61 -19.50
C LYS A 202 2.31 -6.13 -19.66
N LEU A 203 1.08 -5.76 -19.33
CA LEU A 203 0.63 -4.37 -19.36
C LEU A 203 1.06 -3.59 -18.14
N ALA A 204 1.28 -4.23 -16.98
CA ALA A 204 1.73 -3.59 -15.76
C ALA A 204 3.16 -3.03 -15.87
N ILE A 205 4.09 -3.78 -16.51
CA ILE A 205 5.52 -3.45 -16.57
C ILE A 205 5.79 -2.01 -17.04
N PRO A 206 5.29 -1.53 -18.20
CA PRO A 206 5.61 -0.18 -18.68
C PRO A 206 5.11 0.91 -17.74
N TYR A 207 4.02 0.68 -17.01
CA TYR A 207 3.52 1.63 -16.03
C TYR A 207 4.36 1.64 -14.74
N PHE A 208 4.84 0.49 -14.26
CA PHE A 208 5.84 0.44 -13.19
C PHE A 208 7.10 1.20 -13.58
N GLN A 209 7.63 0.96 -14.78
CA GLN A 209 8.82 1.67 -15.28
C GLN A 209 8.61 3.19 -15.34
N LYS A 210 7.44 3.64 -15.81
CA LYS A 210 7.08 5.06 -15.82
C LYS A 210 7.00 5.64 -14.41
N ALA A 211 6.41 4.93 -13.46
CA ALA A 211 6.33 5.36 -12.06
C ALA A 211 7.72 5.52 -11.44
N ILE A 212 8.61 4.54 -11.63
CA ILE A 212 10.00 4.56 -11.16
C ILE A 212 10.80 5.69 -11.81
N GLN A 213 10.54 5.99 -13.09
CA GLN A 213 11.18 7.12 -13.78
C GLN A 213 10.77 8.47 -13.17
N LEU A 214 9.49 8.62 -12.78
CA LEU A 214 8.98 9.85 -12.18
C LEU A 214 9.41 10.01 -10.71
N ASP A 215 9.51 8.91 -9.96
CA ASP A 215 10.01 8.94 -8.58
C ASP A 215 10.99 7.78 -8.31
N PRO A 216 12.28 7.96 -8.64
CA PRO A 216 13.31 6.94 -8.44
C PRO A 216 13.62 6.61 -6.98
N ALA A 217 13.13 7.42 -6.03
CA ALA A 217 13.34 7.19 -4.60
C ALA A 217 12.43 6.10 -4.03
N LYS A 218 11.41 5.70 -4.77
CA LYS A 218 10.46 4.63 -4.39
C LYS A 218 11.06 3.24 -4.66
N ASN A 219 12.04 2.85 -3.86
CA ASN A 219 12.74 1.57 -4.03
C ASN A 219 11.82 0.34 -3.97
N TYR A 220 10.70 0.42 -3.26
CA TYR A 220 9.73 -0.67 -3.19
C TYR A 220 8.99 -0.89 -4.53
N TRP A 221 8.79 0.15 -5.36
CA TRP A 221 8.23 -0.03 -6.72
C TRP A 221 9.17 -0.81 -7.63
N ILE A 222 10.48 -0.61 -7.44
CA ILE A 222 11.50 -1.37 -8.19
C ILE A 222 11.47 -2.84 -7.77
N TYR A 223 11.36 -3.09 -6.46
CA TYR A 223 11.22 -4.43 -5.93
C TYR A 223 9.98 -5.14 -6.47
N GLU A 224 8.82 -4.48 -6.46
CA GLU A 224 7.57 -5.01 -6.99
C GLU A 224 7.66 -5.32 -8.49
N LEU A 225 8.30 -4.43 -9.27
CA LEU A 225 8.58 -4.71 -10.68
C LEU A 225 9.42 -5.99 -10.85
N GLY A 226 10.39 -6.22 -9.97
CA GLY A 226 11.16 -7.47 -9.92
C GLY A 226 10.27 -8.68 -9.68
N LEU A 227 9.30 -8.59 -8.75
CA LEU A 227 8.34 -9.67 -8.48
C LEU A 227 7.39 -9.92 -9.66
N ILE A 228 6.97 -8.88 -10.36
CA ILE A 228 6.17 -9.01 -11.59
C ILE A 228 6.97 -9.72 -12.68
N CYS A 229 8.24 -9.35 -12.88
CA CYS A 229 9.11 -10.05 -13.83
C CYS A 229 9.27 -11.54 -13.46
N TYR A 230 9.42 -11.86 -12.17
CA TYR A 230 9.46 -13.22 -11.70
C TYR A 230 8.18 -14.01 -12.01
N ALA A 231 7.01 -13.41 -11.77
CA ALA A 231 5.72 -14.02 -12.08
C ALA A 231 5.57 -14.35 -13.59
N MET A 232 6.20 -13.54 -14.44
CA MET A 232 6.26 -13.76 -15.89
C MET A 232 7.35 -14.71 -16.36
N HIS A 233 8.14 -15.30 -15.46
CA HIS A 233 9.30 -16.12 -15.78
C HIS A 233 10.44 -15.38 -16.51
N ASP A 234 10.48 -14.05 -16.38
CA ASP A 234 11.61 -13.22 -16.82
C ASP A 234 12.64 -13.13 -15.69
N ASP A 235 13.31 -14.26 -15.46
CA ASP A 235 14.23 -14.45 -14.33
C ASP A 235 15.39 -13.44 -14.34
N LYS A 236 15.85 -13.01 -15.53
CA LYS A 236 16.94 -12.02 -15.65
C LYS A 236 16.52 -10.65 -15.18
N ASN A 237 15.36 -10.17 -15.62
CA ASN A 237 14.85 -8.87 -15.18
C ASN A 237 14.36 -8.93 -13.72
N ALA A 238 13.82 -10.05 -13.25
CA ALA A 238 13.49 -10.27 -11.85
C ALA A 238 14.72 -10.05 -10.96
N LEU A 239 15.82 -10.76 -11.24
CA LEU A 239 17.08 -10.59 -10.50
C LEU A 239 17.59 -9.15 -10.56
N LYS A 240 17.61 -8.55 -11.76
CA LYS A 240 18.07 -7.17 -11.97
C LYS A 240 17.31 -6.19 -11.06
N TYR A 241 15.97 -6.20 -11.09
CA TYR A 241 15.18 -5.23 -10.35
C TYR A 241 15.18 -5.49 -8.84
N ILE A 242 15.23 -6.76 -8.38
CA ILE A 242 15.37 -7.06 -6.96
C ILE A 242 16.71 -6.54 -6.41
N LEU A 243 17.82 -6.74 -7.14
CA LEU A 243 19.14 -6.19 -6.79
C LEU A 243 19.10 -4.67 -6.75
N GLU A 244 18.60 -4.02 -7.81
CA GLU A 244 18.50 -2.55 -7.89
C GLU A 244 17.72 -1.97 -6.72
N ALA A 245 16.61 -2.60 -6.32
CA ALA A 245 15.84 -2.18 -5.15
C ALA A 245 16.67 -2.22 -3.87
N GLY A 246 17.44 -3.29 -3.65
CA GLY A 246 18.35 -3.43 -2.50
C GLY A 246 19.47 -2.39 -2.49
N GLU A 247 20.06 -2.08 -3.65
CA GLU A 247 21.07 -1.03 -3.82
C GLU A 247 20.52 0.36 -3.51
N LYS A 248 19.25 0.61 -3.85
CA LYS A 248 18.52 1.84 -3.54
C LYS A 248 17.93 1.86 -2.12
N GLY A 249 18.33 0.94 -1.24
CA GLY A 249 17.97 0.95 0.17
C GLY A 249 16.65 0.27 0.50
N TYR A 250 16.13 -0.61 -0.36
CA TYR A 250 15.02 -1.47 0.03
C TYR A 250 15.43 -2.37 1.20
N LYS A 251 14.53 -2.62 2.13
CA LYS A 251 14.81 -3.35 3.37
C LYS A 251 15.20 -4.80 3.08
N ARG A 252 16.38 -5.22 3.53
CA ARG A 252 16.90 -6.59 3.40
C ARG A 252 16.39 -7.48 4.53
N ASP A 253 15.08 -7.69 4.58
CA ASP A 253 14.47 -8.68 5.48
C ASP A 253 14.49 -10.09 4.88
N ASN A 254 13.84 -11.04 5.57
CA ASN A 254 13.87 -12.43 5.12
C ASN A 254 13.14 -12.63 3.79
N ASP A 255 12.05 -11.89 3.55
CA ASP A 255 11.28 -11.98 2.31
C ASP A 255 12.11 -11.49 1.12
N TYR A 256 12.84 -10.37 1.30
CA TYR A 256 13.79 -9.89 0.29
C TYR A 256 14.89 -10.89 0.02
N LEU A 257 15.50 -11.46 1.06
CA LEU A 257 16.60 -12.44 0.90
C LEU A 257 16.10 -13.74 0.24
N GLU A 258 14.89 -14.21 0.57
CA GLU A 258 14.28 -15.38 -0.06
C GLU A 258 14.04 -15.12 -1.55
N ASN A 259 13.40 -13.99 -1.90
CA ASN A 259 13.12 -13.65 -3.29
C ASN A 259 14.40 -13.43 -4.10
N LEU A 260 15.41 -12.78 -3.52
CA LEU A 260 16.71 -12.60 -4.15
C LEU A 260 17.44 -13.95 -4.35
N GLY A 261 17.40 -14.83 -3.34
CA GLY A 261 17.95 -16.17 -3.42
C GLY A 261 17.31 -16.99 -4.53
N ILE A 262 15.98 -16.97 -4.61
CA ILE A 262 15.22 -17.64 -5.68
C ILE A 262 15.60 -17.07 -7.06
N ALA A 263 15.69 -15.75 -7.18
CA ALA A 263 16.03 -15.09 -8.44
C ALA A 263 17.44 -15.51 -8.93
N TYR A 264 18.43 -15.58 -8.03
CA TYR A 264 19.73 -16.12 -8.35
C TYR A 264 19.70 -17.58 -8.79
N LEU A 265 18.94 -18.44 -8.07
CA LEU A 265 18.81 -19.86 -8.42
C LEU A 265 18.19 -20.04 -9.81
N ASN A 266 17.20 -19.22 -10.14
CA ASN A 266 16.52 -19.29 -11.45
C ASN A 266 17.41 -18.90 -12.62
N VAL A 267 18.31 -17.94 -12.45
CA VAL A 267 19.32 -17.62 -13.48
C VAL A 267 20.50 -18.60 -13.49
N GLY A 268 20.50 -19.54 -12.58
CA GLY A 268 21.50 -20.61 -12.51
C GLY A 268 22.69 -20.35 -11.59
N ASP A 269 22.71 -19.22 -10.89
CA ASP A 269 23.75 -18.87 -9.90
C ASP A 269 23.44 -19.53 -8.55
N LEU A 270 23.87 -20.79 -8.41
CA LEU A 270 23.68 -21.57 -7.19
C LEU A 270 24.36 -20.92 -5.98
N GLU A 271 25.55 -20.40 -6.19
CA GLU A 271 26.37 -19.92 -5.07
C GLU A 271 25.73 -18.71 -4.40
N GLN A 272 25.39 -17.69 -5.17
CA GLN A 272 24.71 -16.51 -4.65
C GLN A 272 23.32 -16.84 -4.11
N GLY A 273 22.55 -17.67 -4.82
CA GLY A 273 21.21 -18.07 -4.38
C GLY A 273 21.22 -18.77 -3.02
N VAL A 274 22.10 -19.75 -2.84
CA VAL A 274 22.26 -20.44 -1.55
C VAL A 274 22.79 -19.49 -0.48
N ALA A 275 23.72 -18.59 -0.80
CA ALA A 275 24.24 -17.63 0.17
C ALA A 275 23.13 -16.75 0.77
N MET A 276 22.19 -16.28 -0.05
CA MET A 276 21.03 -15.49 0.41
C MET A 276 20.12 -16.31 1.33
N LEU A 277 19.81 -17.55 0.95
CA LEU A 277 18.94 -18.42 1.75
C LEU A 277 19.62 -18.84 3.08
N VAL A 278 20.91 -19.09 3.08
CA VAL A 278 21.68 -19.39 4.30
C VAL A 278 21.74 -18.19 5.25
N GLU A 279 21.73 -16.97 4.74
CA GLU A 279 21.62 -15.78 5.61
C GLU A 279 20.31 -15.76 6.42
N ILE A 280 19.21 -16.24 5.84
CA ILE A 280 17.96 -16.43 6.58
C ILE A 280 18.13 -17.51 7.67
N LEU A 281 18.79 -18.62 7.36
CA LEU A 281 19.01 -19.70 8.32
C LEU A 281 19.91 -19.29 9.51
N LYS A 282 20.81 -18.31 9.33
CA LYS A 282 21.58 -17.72 10.45
C LYS A 282 20.65 -17.03 11.47
N ARG A 283 19.56 -16.47 11.01
CA ARG A 283 18.54 -15.79 11.86
C ARG A 283 17.51 -16.78 12.41
N LYS A 284 17.14 -17.77 11.60
CA LYS A 284 16.11 -18.79 11.90
C LYS A 284 16.57 -20.18 11.43
N PRO A 285 17.44 -20.86 12.21
CA PRO A 285 18.01 -22.16 11.82
C PRO A 285 16.99 -23.27 11.57
N SER A 286 15.82 -23.17 12.19
CA SER A 286 14.73 -24.17 12.08
C SER A 286 13.72 -23.85 10.97
N ASP A 287 14.05 -22.95 10.02
CA ASP A 287 13.13 -22.68 8.92
C ASP A 287 13.14 -23.83 7.91
N LEU A 288 12.16 -24.73 8.06
CA LEU A 288 12.04 -25.93 7.25
C LEU A 288 11.88 -25.63 5.75
N ASN A 289 11.24 -24.53 5.40
CA ASN A 289 11.05 -24.16 4.00
C ASN A 289 12.38 -23.76 3.36
N ILE A 290 13.16 -22.92 4.03
CA ILE A 290 14.46 -22.48 3.54
C ILE A 290 15.45 -23.65 3.50
N LEU A 291 15.48 -24.51 4.53
CA LEU A 291 16.30 -25.71 4.52
C LEU A 291 15.99 -26.62 3.32
N LYS A 292 14.70 -26.85 3.02
CA LYS A 292 14.28 -27.63 1.85
C LYS A 292 14.68 -26.97 0.53
N MET A 293 14.54 -25.63 0.42
CA MET A 293 14.94 -24.90 -0.78
C MET A 293 16.44 -25.02 -1.06
N VAL A 294 17.27 -24.86 -0.03
CA VAL A 294 18.73 -25.03 -0.15
C VAL A 294 19.09 -26.47 -0.55
N ALA A 295 18.45 -27.46 0.08
CA ALA A 295 18.65 -28.86 -0.26
C ALA A 295 18.28 -29.18 -1.73
N GLU A 296 17.12 -28.70 -2.17
CA GLU A 296 16.66 -28.86 -3.56
C GLU A 296 17.62 -28.19 -4.55
N ALA A 297 18.10 -26.97 -4.25
CA ALA A 297 19.05 -26.25 -5.08
C ALA A 297 20.34 -27.05 -5.26
N TYR A 298 20.88 -27.60 -4.21
CA TYR A 298 22.08 -28.50 -4.29
C TYR A 298 21.77 -29.78 -5.07
N TYR A 299 20.61 -30.39 -4.86
CA TYR A 299 20.23 -31.62 -5.56
C TYR A 299 20.17 -31.44 -7.08
N TYR A 300 19.48 -30.36 -7.54
CA TYR A 300 19.37 -30.10 -8.99
C TYR A 300 20.71 -29.73 -9.65
N LYS A 301 21.66 -29.26 -8.89
CA LYS A 301 23.02 -28.98 -9.37
C LYS A 301 23.99 -30.20 -9.22
N GLY A 302 23.45 -31.36 -8.84
CA GLY A 302 24.25 -32.59 -8.69
C GLY A 302 25.16 -32.64 -7.44
N LYS A 303 25.03 -31.66 -6.54
CA LYS A 303 25.78 -31.60 -5.28
C LYS A 303 25.03 -32.41 -4.20
N TYR A 304 24.96 -33.74 -4.42
CA TYR A 304 24.05 -34.61 -3.66
C TYR A 304 24.40 -34.71 -2.18
N GLN A 305 25.68 -34.65 -1.79
CA GLN A 305 26.02 -34.70 -0.38
C GLN A 305 25.51 -33.48 0.37
N GLN A 306 25.71 -32.27 -0.17
CA GLN A 306 25.19 -31.05 0.45
C GLN A 306 23.66 -31.06 0.53
N ALA A 307 23.00 -31.60 -0.49
CA ALA A 307 21.54 -31.77 -0.46
C ALA A 307 21.08 -32.68 0.70
N ILE A 308 21.77 -33.81 0.88
CA ILE A 308 21.51 -34.76 1.99
C ILE A 308 21.68 -34.04 3.34
N ASP A 309 22.79 -33.31 3.51
CA ASP A 309 23.12 -32.64 4.78
C ASP A 309 22.03 -31.64 5.18
N TYR A 310 21.43 -30.91 4.23
CA TYR A 310 20.34 -29.99 4.51
C TYR A 310 19.00 -30.69 4.74
N TRP A 311 18.67 -31.79 4.04
CA TRP A 311 17.47 -32.57 4.32
C TRP A 311 17.58 -33.30 5.66
N ASP A 312 18.77 -33.76 6.09
CA ASP A 312 19.00 -34.29 7.43
C ASP A 312 18.75 -33.25 8.52
N GLN A 313 19.11 -31.98 8.27
CA GLN A 313 18.72 -30.88 9.17
C GLN A 313 17.21 -30.71 9.22
N VAL A 314 16.47 -30.84 8.11
CA VAL A 314 15.01 -30.86 8.14
C VAL A 314 14.52 -31.97 9.05
N LEU A 315 15.04 -33.20 8.94
CA LEU A 315 14.64 -34.32 9.77
C LEU A 315 15.03 -34.17 11.25
N THR A 316 15.99 -33.31 11.57
CA THR A 316 16.32 -32.97 12.95
C THR A 316 15.19 -32.20 13.62
N TYR A 317 14.53 -31.30 12.90
CA TYR A 317 13.42 -30.47 13.38
C TYR A 317 12.06 -31.12 13.14
N ASP A 318 11.89 -31.88 12.05
CA ASP A 318 10.66 -32.57 11.66
C ASP A 318 10.97 -34.03 11.29
N LYS A 319 10.99 -34.91 12.29
CA LYS A 319 11.25 -36.35 12.13
C LYS A 319 10.20 -37.07 11.29
N THR A 320 9.05 -36.44 11.06
CA THR A 320 7.92 -37.02 10.32
C THR A 320 7.91 -36.63 8.85
N SER A 321 8.88 -35.85 8.38
CA SER A 321 8.97 -35.39 6.99
C SER A 321 9.34 -36.55 6.03
N ALA A 322 8.33 -37.34 5.64
CA ALA A 322 8.49 -38.41 4.66
C ALA A 322 9.09 -37.91 3.35
N THR A 323 8.70 -36.70 2.90
CA THR A 323 9.24 -36.09 1.67
C THR A 323 10.74 -35.86 1.78
N SER A 324 11.25 -35.34 2.90
CA SER A 324 12.69 -35.11 3.08
C SER A 324 13.46 -36.44 3.09
N LEU A 325 12.95 -37.45 3.79
CA LEU A 325 13.53 -38.79 3.79
C LEU A 325 13.58 -39.40 2.39
N PHE A 326 12.51 -39.24 1.60
CA PHE A 326 12.45 -39.69 0.21
C PHE A 326 13.51 -39.00 -0.65
N MET A 327 13.66 -37.67 -0.51
CA MET A 327 14.64 -36.90 -1.28
C MET A 327 16.08 -37.26 -0.90
N ILE A 328 16.34 -37.56 0.37
CA ILE A 328 17.65 -38.13 0.79
C ILE A 328 17.89 -39.46 0.09
N GLY A 329 16.92 -40.35 0.05
CA GLY A 329 17.01 -41.61 -0.68
C GLY A 329 17.30 -41.42 -2.17
N MET A 330 16.62 -40.47 -2.80
CA MET A 330 16.89 -40.12 -4.20
C MET A 330 18.29 -39.55 -4.41
N ALA A 331 18.76 -38.72 -3.48
CA ALA A 331 20.11 -38.17 -3.55
C ALA A 331 21.21 -39.26 -3.40
N TYR A 332 21.01 -40.24 -2.49
CA TYR A 332 21.94 -41.39 -2.39
C TYR A 332 21.96 -42.23 -3.67
N GLN A 333 20.81 -42.49 -4.30
CA GLN A 333 20.76 -43.20 -5.59
C GLN A 333 21.54 -42.45 -6.67
N LYS A 334 21.40 -41.15 -6.78
CA LYS A 334 22.16 -40.30 -7.74
C LYS A 334 23.63 -40.22 -7.42
N LYS A 335 24.03 -40.37 -6.13
CA LYS A 335 25.41 -40.40 -5.69
C LYS A 335 26.07 -41.75 -5.98
N GLY A 336 25.30 -42.78 -6.35
CA GLY A 336 25.78 -44.12 -6.64
C GLY A 336 25.53 -45.17 -5.52
N GLU A 337 25.03 -44.74 -4.36
CA GLU A 337 24.68 -45.59 -3.22
C GLU A 337 23.23 -46.11 -3.37
N LYS A 338 22.99 -46.91 -4.45
CA LYS A 338 21.61 -47.27 -4.89
C LYS A 338 20.84 -48.06 -3.85
N GLU A 339 21.45 -49.06 -3.21
CA GLU A 339 20.74 -49.90 -2.22
C GLU A 339 20.27 -49.10 -1.02
N LYS A 340 21.16 -48.26 -0.47
CA LYS A 340 20.84 -47.37 0.63
C LYS A 340 19.75 -46.40 0.24
N GLY A 341 19.81 -45.82 -0.95
CA GLY A 341 18.83 -44.89 -1.47
C GLY A 341 17.45 -45.51 -1.64
N ILE A 342 17.39 -46.76 -2.15
CA ILE A 342 16.12 -47.51 -2.28
C ILE A 342 15.50 -47.77 -0.92
N ALA A 343 16.26 -48.28 0.05
CA ALA A 343 15.77 -48.55 1.40
C ALA A 343 15.16 -47.30 2.09
N LEU A 344 15.82 -46.13 1.91
CA LEU A 344 15.31 -44.87 2.43
C LEU A 344 14.01 -44.40 1.73
N CYS A 345 13.92 -44.56 0.41
CA CYS A 345 12.70 -44.26 -0.33
C CYS A 345 11.56 -45.18 0.09
N ASP A 346 11.79 -46.48 0.26
CA ASP A 346 10.79 -47.44 0.70
C ASP A 346 10.26 -47.08 2.11
N LYS A 347 11.16 -46.79 3.03
CA LYS A 347 10.79 -46.29 4.34
C LYS A 347 9.97 -44.98 4.30
N ALA A 348 10.31 -44.06 3.42
CA ALA A 348 9.55 -42.83 3.25
C ALA A 348 8.15 -43.09 2.66
N ILE A 349 8.01 -44.07 1.78
CA ILE A 349 6.71 -44.50 1.21
C ILE A 349 5.85 -45.20 2.28
N GLU A 350 6.46 -45.95 3.20
CA GLU A 350 5.75 -46.52 4.37
C GLU A 350 5.17 -45.39 5.25
N MET A 351 5.89 -44.29 5.40
CA MET A 351 5.43 -43.13 6.16
C MET A 351 4.35 -42.30 5.41
N ASP A 352 4.48 -42.17 4.09
CA ASP A 352 3.54 -41.48 3.21
C ASP A 352 3.41 -42.22 1.86
N PRO A 353 2.35 -43.07 1.72
CA PRO A 353 2.10 -43.86 0.51
C PRO A 353 1.95 -43.02 -0.78
N THR A 354 1.59 -41.74 -0.67
CA THR A 354 1.44 -40.87 -1.85
C THR A 354 2.75 -40.65 -2.61
N LEU A 355 3.89 -40.86 -1.95
CA LEU A 355 5.22 -40.75 -2.55
C LEU A 355 5.54 -41.88 -3.53
N ALA A 356 4.82 -43.00 -3.50
CA ALA A 356 4.98 -44.12 -4.42
C ALA A 356 4.78 -43.70 -5.90
N ALA A 357 3.85 -42.78 -6.16
CA ALA A 357 3.61 -42.25 -7.50
C ALA A 357 4.82 -41.48 -8.08
N ASN A 358 5.63 -40.87 -7.23
CA ASN A 358 6.85 -40.16 -7.61
C ASN A 358 7.99 -41.12 -7.98
N LYS A 359 8.01 -42.31 -7.40
CA LYS A 359 8.96 -43.38 -7.73
C LYS A 359 8.71 -43.92 -9.16
N GLN A 360 7.42 -44.10 -9.54
CA GLN A 360 7.06 -44.60 -10.88
C GLN A 360 7.29 -43.58 -12.00
N LYS A 361 6.96 -42.29 -11.81
CA LYS A 361 7.17 -41.24 -12.81
C LYS A 361 8.66 -41.09 -13.20
N LYS A 362 9.58 -41.25 -12.26
CA LYS A 362 11.05 -41.14 -12.55
C LYS A 362 11.63 -42.40 -13.15
N MET A 363 11.05 -43.57 -12.92
CA MET A 363 11.48 -44.81 -13.61
C MET A 363 11.08 -44.78 -15.09
N MET A 364 9.95 -44.14 -15.45
CA MET A 364 9.52 -44.02 -16.86
C MET A 364 10.25 -42.89 -17.63
N ALA A 365 10.80 -41.90 -16.95
CA ALA A 365 11.58 -40.80 -17.59
C ALA A 365 13.05 -41.17 -17.80
N GLY A 366 13.47 -42.37 -17.52
CA GLY A 366 14.83 -42.91 -17.69
C GLY A 366 14.98 -43.99 -18.74
N LEU A 367 13.95 -44.15 -19.66
CA LEU A 367 13.99 -44.96 -20.88
C LEU A 367 14.33 -44.11 -22.09
#